data_4b8ecc609f691dfb9646ed0b9c1da40c
#
_entry.id   4b8ecc609f691dfb9646ed0b9c1da40c
#
_cell.length_a   1.000
_cell.length_b   1.000
_cell.length_c   1.000
_cell.angle_alpha   90.00
_cell.angle_beta   90.00
_cell.angle_gamma   90.00
#
_symmetry.space_group_name_H-M   'P 1'
#
loop_
_entity.id
_entity.type
_entity.pdbx_description
1 polymer ?
#
loop_
_entity_poly.entity_id
_entity_poly.type
_entity_poly.pdbx_seq_one_letter_code
_entity_poly.pdbx_strand_id
1 'polypeptide(L)'
;MPIRDSYEPGRPCWVDLATSDPAAARSFYGELFGWTADVDPRPEAGGYAQFKHDGHAVAGVGPIFTEGMPPSWNTYIATADADATAAVVTANGGTVLQPPVDILDAGRMVMFSGPDGAVAGAWEARLHTGAAFVTEPGGWSWSQLLTRDKEAAVAFYRAVFDWRLSEHPDWGEFLALGEEGGEIAGATQVGDELPPEVPAHWVVTFMVDDADAFSDRAQEAGGTALRPVEDMVMGGRVGSLADPQGASFAVLSFATPFN
;
A
#
# COMPACT_ATOMS: atom_id res chain seq x y z
N MET A 1 -11.42 -7.90 15.49
CA MET A 1 -12.21 -8.00 14.24
C MET A 1 -11.98 -9.34 13.54
N PRO A 2 -12.88 -9.81 12.65
CA PRO A 2 -12.62 -11.04 11.92
C PRO A 2 -11.37 -10.87 11.04
N ILE A 3 -10.52 -11.90 11.03
CA ILE A 3 -9.39 -12.00 10.13
C ILE A 3 -9.93 -12.08 8.70
N ARG A 4 -9.32 -11.32 7.79
CA ARG A 4 -9.70 -11.33 6.38
C ARG A 4 -9.01 -12.50 5.67
N ASP A 5 -9.77 -13.31 4.95
CA ASP A 5 -9.31 -14.51 4.26
C ASP A 5 -9.41 -14.42 2.73
N SER A 6 -10.09 -13.37 2.22
CA SER A 6 -10.29 -13.16 0.78
C SER A 6 -10.49 -11.69 0.43
N TYR A 7 -10.28 -11.38 -0.83
CA TYR A 7 -10.47 -10.05 -1.40
C TYR A 7 -11.21 -10.15 -2.73
N GLU A 8 -12.26 -9.35 -2.88
CA GLU A 8 -12.96 -9.18 -4.15
C GLU A 8 -12.07 -8.50 -5.20
N PRO A 9 -12.20 -8.81 -6.49
CA PRO A 9 -11.49 -8.08 -7.55
C PRO A 9 -11.73 -6.58 -7.45
N GLY A 10 -10.67 -5.80 -7.71
CA GLY A 10 -10.69 -4.34 -7.59
C GLY A 10 -10.36 -3.81 -6.19
N ARG A 11 -10.33 -4.67 -5.16
CA ARG A 11 -10.00 -4.22 -3.81
C ARG A 11 -8.48 -4.26 -3.58
N PRO A 12 -7.84 -3.24 -3.00
CA PRO A 12 -6.49 -3.37 -2.47
C PRO A 12 -6.41 -4.54 -1.49
N CYS A 13 -5.45 -5.44 -1.72
CA CYS A 13 -5.41 -6.73 -1.01
C CYS A 13 -4.07 -6.98 -0.30
N TRP A 14 -3.01 -6.33 -0.74
CA TRP A 14 -1.68 -6.52 -0.19
C TRP A 14 -0.84 -5.27 -0.30
N VAL A 15 0.11 -5.15 0.60
CA VAL A 15 1.18 -4.16 0.53
C VAL A 15 2.51 -4.84 0.79
N ASP A 16 3.57 -4.43 0.09
CA ASP A 16 4.91 -4.89 0.40
C ASP A 16 5.95 -3.79 0.29
N LEU A 17 7.04 -3.98 1.02
CA LEU A 17 8.20 -3.11 1.03
C LEU A 17 9.28 -3.71 0.12
N ALA A 18 9.66 -2.99 -0.92
CA ALA A 18 10.91 -3.19 -1.64
C ALA A 18 11.99 -2.32 -1.00
N THR A 19 13.05 -2.92 -0.47
CA THR A 19 14.09 -2.20 0.29
C THR A 19 15.50 -2.63 -0.07
N SER A 20 16.47 -1.73 0.14
CA SER A 20 17.89 -2.03 -0.06
C SER A 20 18.48 -2.92 1.04
N ASP A 21 17.84 -2.98 2.23
CA ASP A 21 18.24 -3.82 3.35
C ASP A 21 17.02 -4.47 4.02
N PRO A 22 16.56 -5.65 3.52
CA PRO A 22 15.43 -6.36 4.11
C PRO A 22 15.66 -6.78 5.58
N ALA A 23 16.91 -6.98 6.01
CA ALA A 23 17.19 -7.36 7.38
C ALA A 23 17.01 -6.18 8.35
N ALA A 24 17.55 -5.00 8.00
CA ALA A 24 17.34 -3.78 8.76
C ALA A 24 15.86 -3.37 8.78
N ALA A 25 15.16 -3.49 7.66
CA ALA A 25 13.73 -3.20 7.59
C ALA A 25 12.91 -4.12 8.51
N ARG A 26 13.20 -5.44 8.53
CA ARG A 26 12.54 -6.38 9.45
C ARG A 26 12.76 -6.00 10.91
N SER A 27 13.95 -5.52 11.28
CA SER A 27 14.23 -5.06 12.63
C SER A 27 13.44 -3.80 12.96
N PHE A 28 13.47 -2.79 12.09
CA PHE A 28 12.79 -1.51 12.28
C PHE A 28 11.27 -1.68 12.43
N TYR A 29 10.61 -2.33 11.47
CA TYR A 29 9.16 -2.53 11.52
C TYR A 29 8.74 -3.51 12.63
N GLY A 30 9.57 -4.53 12.90
CA GLY A 30 9.37 -5.46 14.02
C GLY A 30 9.37 -4.76 15.38
N GLU A 31 10.31 -3.85 15.62
CA GLU A 31 10.40 -3.07 16.87
C GLU A 31 9.21 -2.11 17.02
N LEU A 32 8.81 -1.42 15.95
CA LEU A 32 7.78 -0.40 16.01
C LEU A 32 6.35 -0.98 16.10
N PHE A 33 6.03 -2.00 15.31
CA PHE A 33 4.68 -2.59 15.22
C PHE A 33 4.53 -3.88 16.03
N GLY A 34 5.61 -4.43 16.58
CA GLY A 34 5.59 -5.75 17.20
C GLY A 34 5.44 -6.90 16.19
N TRP A 35 5.75 -6.66 14.91
CA TRP A 35 5.65 -7.68 13.88
C TRP A 35 6.76 -8.71 13.98
N THR A 36 6.42 -9.95 13.67
CA THR A 36 7.39 -11.00 13.34
C THR A 36 7.54 -11.11 11.83
N ALA A 37 8.71 -11.56 11.36
CA ALA A 37 8.96 -11.78 9.94
C ALA A 37 9.15 -13.26 9.65
N ASP A 38 8.32 -13.81 8.76
CA ASP A 38 8.39 -15.17 8.27
C ASP A 38 9.10 -15.17 6.90
N VAL A 39 10.39 -15.51 6.91
CA VAL A 39 11.23 -15.49 5.71
C VAL A 39 10.99 -16.77 4.92
N ASP A 40 10.63 -16.65 3.65
CA ASP A 40 10.49 -17.81 2.75
C ASP A 40 11.87 -18.47 2.56
N PRO A 41 12.04 -19.74 2.96
CA PRO A 41 13.33 -20.43 2.88
C PRO A 41 13.71 -20.83 1.45
N ARG A 42 12.80 -20.72 0.49
CA ARG A 42 13.03 -21.10 -0.92
C ARG A 42 13.98 -20.10 -1.58
N PRO A 43 15.07 -20.55 -2.24
CA PRO A 43 16.00 -19.64 -2.93
C PRO A 43 15.31 -18.75 -3.97
N GLU A 44 14.26 -19.27 -4.64
CA GLU A 44 13.49 -18.60 -5.67
C GLU A 44 12.66 -17.41 -5.10
N ALA A 45 12.40 -17.41 -3.80
CA ALA A 45 11.74 -16.28 -3.13
C ALA A 45 12.68 -15.07 -2.93
N GLY A 46 14.00 -15.24 -3.20
CA GLY A 46 14.96 -14.14 -3.16
C GLY A 46 15.10 -13.45 -1.80
N GLY A 47 14.73 -14.13 -0.70
CA GLY A 47 14.76 -13.57 0.66
C GLY A 47 13.52 -12.77 1.03
N TYR A 48 12.45 -12.88 0.26
CA TYR A 48 11.14 -12.29 0.60
C TYR A 48 10.63 -12.85 1.93
N ALA A 49 10.01 -11.99 2.72
CA ALA A 49 9.40 -12.37 3.98
C ALA A 49 8.01 -11.75 4.12
N GLN A 50 7.15 -12.39 4.90
CA GLN A 50 5.88 -11.83 5.33
C GLN A 50 6.02 -11.30 6.75
N PHE A 51 5.62 -10.05 6.96
CA PHE A 51 5.34 -9.53 8.28
C PHE A 51 4.02 -10.09 8.81
N LYS A 52 4.04 -10.49 10.07
CA LYS A 52 2.87 -11.03 10.77
C LYS A 52 2.67 -10.31 12.10
N HIS A 53 1.40 -10.01 12.38
CA HIS A 53 0.94 -9.56 13.69
C HIS A 53 0.08 -10.66 14.30
N ASP A 54 0.45 -11.16 15.49
CA ASP A 54 -0.20 -12.31 16.15
C ASP A 54 -0.38 -13.53 15.21
N GLY A 55 0.62 -13.80 14.37
CA GLY A 55 0.61 -14.91 13.42
C GLY A 55 -0.16 -14.68 12.13
N HIS A 56 -0.83 -13.53 11.97
CA HIS A 56 -1.61 -13.17 10.78
C HIS A 56 -0.81 -12.24 9.86
N ALA A 57 -0.85 -12.51 8.56
CA ALA A 57 -0.13 -11.72 7.56
C ALA A 57 -0.64 -10.26 7.52
N VAL A 58 0.28 -9.29 7.56
CA VAL A 58 0.00 -7.86 7.47
C VAL A 58 0.55 -7.29 6.17
N ALA A 59 1.82 -7.55 5.86
CA ALA A 59 2.56 -6.95 4.75
C ALA A 59 3.72 -7.85 4.32
N GLY A 60 4.33 -7.53 3.17
CA GLY A 60 5.55 -8.17 2.70
C GLY A 60 6.78 -7.31 2.86
N VAL A 61 7.96 -7.93 2.77
CA VAL A 61 9.25 -7.25 2.64
C VAL A 61 10.20 -8.08 1.80
N GLY A 62 10.82 -7.45 0.82
CA GLY A 62 11.81 -8.08 -0.05
C GLY A 62 12.89 -7.11 -0.52
N PRO A 63 13.92 -7.62 -1.20
CA PRO A 63 14.92 -6.77 -1.82
C PRO A 63 14.33 -6.01 -3.01
N ILE A 64 14.95 -4.90 -3.38
CA ILE A 64 14.68 -4.21 -4.64
C ILE A 64 15.19 -5.09 -5.78
N PHE A 65 14.27 -5.56 -6.63
CA PHE A 65 14.62 -6.41 -7.77
C PHE A 65 15.02 -5.64 -9.03
N THR A 66 14.65 -4.36 -9.11
CA THR A 66 14.97 -3.51 -10.27
C THR A 66 16.04 -2.50 -9.89
N GLU A 67 17.20 -2.56 -10.55
CA GLU A 67 18.30 -1.65 -10.30
C GLU A 67 17.88 -0.18 -10.50
N GLY A 68 18.27 0.68 -9.57
CA GLY A 68 17.98 2.11 -9.59
C GLY A 68 16.62 2.53 -9.03
N MET A 69 15.78 1.57 -8.63
CA MET A 69 14.53 1.91 -7.92
C MET A 69 14.82 2.27 -6.46
N PRO A 70 14.20 3.34 -5.94
CA PRO A 70 14.30 3.66 -4.52
C PRO A 70 13.51 2.66 -3.66
N PRO A 71 13.85 2.54 -2.36
CA PRO A 71 12.99 1.84 -1.41
C PRO A 71 11.58 2.41 -1.43
N SER A 72 10.57 1.52 -1.48
CA SER A 72 9.16 1.92 -1.57
C SER A 72 8.22 0.86 -1.04
N TRP A 73 7.11 1.32 -0.47
CA TRP A 73 5.93 0.50 -0.24
C TRP A 73 5.08 0.43 -1.51
N ASN A 74 4.70 -0.76 -1.91
CA ASN A 74 3.85 -1.03 -3.06
C ASN A 74 2.45 -1.43 -2.60
N THR A 75 1.43 -1.01 -3.33
CA THR A 75 0.05 -1.45 -3.14
C THR A 75 -0.35 -2.40 -4.26
N TYR A 76 -0.96 -3.53 -3.90
CA TYR A 76 -1.50 -4.51 -4.85
C TYR A 76 -3.01 -4.53 -4.77
N ILE A 77 -3.65 -4.56 -5.95
CA ILE A 77 -5.10 -4.61 -6.11
C ILE A 77 -5.48 -6.01 -6.58
N ALA A 78 -6.45 -6.63 -5.93
CA ALA A 78 -6.92 -7.96 -6.29
C ALA A 78 -7.49 -7.98 -7.71
N THR A 79 -7.17 -9.04 -8.44
CA THR A 79 -7.74 -9.31 -9.75
C THR A 79 -8.08 -10.79 -9.92
N ALA A 80 -9.05 -11.09 -10.77
CA ALA A 80 -9.38 -12.45 -11.13
C ALA A 80 -8.47 -13.03 -12.23
N ASP A 81 -7.77 -12.15 -13.00
CA ASP A 81 -6.92 -12.53 -14.13
C ASP A 81 -5.86 -11.44 -14.35
N ALA A 82 -4.61 -11.74 -14.01
CA ALA A 82 -3.50 -10.80 -14.14
C ALA A 82 -3.14 -10.50 -15.61
N ASP A 83 -3.29 -11.48 -16.49
CA ASP A 83 -3.01 -11.30 -17.95
C ASP A 83 -4.05 -10.38 -18.59
N ALA A 84 -5.33 -10.59 -18.30
CA ALA A 84 -6.40 -9.70 -18.75
C ALA A 84 -6.23 -8.28 -18.19
N THR A 85 -5.86 -8.15 -16.91
CA THR A 85 -5.59 -6.85 -16.28
C THR A 85 -4.45 -6.12 -16.99
N ALA A 86 -3.34 -6.80 -17.31
CA ALA A 86 -2.22 -6.21 -18.05
C ALA A 86 -2.65 -5.65 -19.43
N ALA A 87 -3.54 -6.39 -20.14
CA ALA A 87 -4.08 -5.94 -21.41
C ALA A 87 -4.94 -4.67 -21.24
N VAL A 88 -5.82 -4.65 -20.21
CA VAL A 88 -6.69 -3.49 -19.92
C VAL A 88 -5.88 -2.28 -19.49
N VAL A 89 -4.83 -2.46 -18.67
CA VAL A 89 -3.87 -1.41 -18.28
C VAL A 89 -3.30 -0.73 -19.53
N THR A 90 -2.76 -1.53 -20.46
CA THR A 90 -2.15 -0.99 -21.69
C THR A 90 -3.19 -0.28 -22.58
N ALA A 91 -4.39 -0.84 -22.70
CA ALA A 91 -5.47 -0.27 -23.49
C ALA A 91 -5.98 1.08 -22.96
N ASN A 92 -5.77 1.36 -21.67
CA ASN A 92 -6.21 2.60 -21.00
C ASN A 92 -5.06 3.57 -20.67
N GLY A 93 -3.92 3.47 -21.36
CA GLY A 93 -2.82 4.43 -21.25
C GLY A 93 -1.85 4.20 -20.11
N GLY A 94 -2.00 3.11 -19.36
CA GLY A 94 -1.00 2.66 -18.39
C GLY A 94 0.17 1.92 -19.06
N THR A 95 1.22 1.70 -18.32
CA THR A 95 2.41 0.97 -18.78
C THR A 95 2.61 -0.27 -17.92
N VAL A 96 2.72 -1.44 -18.54
CA VAL A 96 3.13 -2.68 -17.85
C VAL A 96 4.63 -2.64 -17.63
N LEU A 97 5.04 -2.58 -16.37
CA LEU A 97 6.45 -2.49 -15.93
C LEU A 97 7.07 -3.89 -15.78
N GLN A 98 6.32 -4.80 -15.16
CA GLN A 98 6.64 -6.22 -15.06
C GLN A 98 5.46 -7.01 -15.64
N PRO A 99 5.65 -7.76 -16.74
CA PRO A 99 4.60 -8.61 -17.29
C PRO A 99 4.06 -9.62 -16.26
N PRO A 100 2.84 -10.15 -16.47
CA PRO A 100 2.27 -11.13 -15.57
C PRO A 100 3.20 -12.31 -15.32
N VAL A 101 3.52 -12.58 -14.05
CA VAL A 101 4.46 -13.61 -13.63
C VAL A 101 3.92 -14.37 -12.42
N ASP A 102 4.12 -15.70 -12.43
CA ASP A 102 3.76 -16.53 -11.29
C ASP A 102 4.77 -16.34 -10.16
N ILE A 103 4.26 -16.03 -8.98
CA ILE A 103 5.03 -15.94 -7.75
C ILE A 103 4.91 -17.27 -7.01
N LEU A 104 5.73 -18.22 -7.43
CA LEU A 104 5.71 -19.58 -6.92
C LEU A 104 4.28 -20.17 -6.92
N ASP A 105 3.83 -20.65 -5.78
CA ASP A 105 2.48 -21.14 -5.52
C ASP A 105 1.56 -20.10 -4.87
N ALA A 106 2.09 -18.91 -4.55
CA ALA A 106 1.37 -17.85 -3.85
C ALA A 106 0.28 -17.20 -4.72
N GLY A 107 0.60 -16.90 -5.96
CA GLY A 107 -0.31 -16.22 -6.88
C GLY A 107 0.37 -15.81 -8.19
N ARG A 108 -0.30 -14.93 -8.94
CA ARG A 108 0.23 -14.32 -10.15
C ARG A 108 0.11 -12.80 -10.05
N MET A 109 1.16 -12.08 -10.41
CA MET A 109 1.17 -10.62 -10.32
C MET A 109 1.53 -9.97 -11.63
N VAL A 110 1.08 -8.73 -11.81
CA VAL A 110 1.57 -7.78 -12.80
C VAL A 110 1.90 -6.48 -12.11
N MET A 111 3.05 -5.86 -12.43
CA MET A 111 3.36 -4.50 -11.99
C MET A 111 3.12 -3.53 -13.14
N PHE A 112 2.49 -2.42 -12.84
CA PHE A 112 2.15 -1.40 -13.84
C PHE A 112 2.27 0.01 -13.26
N SER A 113 2.32 1.01 -14.13
CA SER A 113 2.05 2.39 -13.77
C SER A 113 0.77 2.89 -14.46
N GLY A 114 0.03 3.74 -13.77
CA GLY A 114 -1.05 4.51 -14.37
C GLY A 114 -0.53 5.56 -15.37
N PRO A 115 -1.42 6.26 -16.07
CA PRO A 115 -1.03 7.34 -16.99
C PRO A 115 -0.38 8.53 -16.28
N ASP A 116 -0.61 8.68 -14.99
CA ASP A 116 0.01 9.66 -14.09
C ASP A 116 1.40 9.25 -13.60
N GLY A 117 1.82 8.01 -13.88
CA GLY A 117 3.10 7.45 -13.48
C GLY A 117 3.10 6.72 -12.14
N ALA A 118 1.99 6.73 -11.39
CA ALA A 118 1.90 6.00 -10.11
C ALA A 118 1.99 4.48 -10.34
N VAL A 119 2.90 3.84 -9.60
CA VAL A 119 3.15 2.39 -9.70
C VAL A 119 2.25 1.64 -8.73
N ALA A 120 1.64 0.55 -9.20
CA ALA A 120 0.88 -0.40 -8.40
C ALA A 120 1.04 -1.82 -8.95
N GLY A 121 0.67 -2.81 -8.14
CA GLY A 121 0.53 -4.21 -8.56
C GLY A 121 -0.93 -4.62 -8.75
N ALA A 122 -1.19 -5.60 -9.61
CA ALA A 122 -2.41 -6.38 -9.54
C ALA A 122 -2.05 -7.82 -9.14
N TRP A 123 -2.84 -8.39 -8.25
CA TRP A 123 -2.60 -9.69 -7.64
C TRP A 123 -3.75 -10.65 -7.91
N GLU A 124 -3.45 -11.72 -8.62
CA GLU A 124 -4.33 -12.88 -8.80
C GLU A 124 -3.94 -13.93 -7.76
N ALA A 125 -4.80 -14.08 -6.76
CA ALA A 125 -4.51 -14.90 -5.59
C ALA A 125 -4.58 -16.41 -5.89
N ARG A 126 -3.67 -17.17 -5.26
CA ARG A 126 -3.73 -18.64 -5.16
C ARG A 126 -3.66 -19.01 -3.68
N LEU A 127 -2.49 -19.42 -3.16
CA LEU A 127 -2.32 -19.72 -1.74
C LEU A 127 -2.19 -18.47 -0.86
N HIS A 128 -1.71 -17.36 -1.42
CA HIS A 128 -1.63 -16.08 -0.70
C HIS A 128 -2.78 -15.16 -1.13
N THR A 129 -3.75 -14.99 -0.24
CA THR A 129 -4.97 -14.23 -0.53
C THR A 129 -4.85 -12.74 -0.25
N GLY A 130 -3.77 -12.29 0.41
CA GLY A 130 -3.55 -10.90 0.79
C GLY A 130 -3.31 -10.72 2.29
N ALA A 131 -3.46 -9.49 2.80
CA ALA A 131 -3.32 -9.16 4.20
C ALA A 131 -4.48 -9.74 5.02
N ALA A 132 -4.16 -10.51 6.05
CA ALA A 132 -5.16 -11.10 6.93
C ALA A 132 -5.53 -10.17 8.09
N PHE A 133 -4.57 -9.40 8.61
CA PHE A 133 -4.76 -8.45 9.70
C PHE A 133 -4.74 -7.03 9.16
N VAL A 134 -5.90 -6.35 9.17
CA VAL A 134 -6.11 -5.04 8.57
C VAL A 134 -7.02 -4.18 9.43
N THR A 135 -6.91 -2.85 9.28
CA THR A 135 -7.78 -1.85 9.92
C THR A 135 -7.87 -1.90 11.44
N GLU A 136 -6.83 -2.42 12.07
CA GLU A 136 -6.64 -2.45 13.52
C GLU A 136 -5.24 -1.91 13.84
N PRO A 137 -4.96 -1.44 15.07
CA PRO A 137 -3.61 -1.05 15.45
C PRO A 137 -2.58 -2.15 15.19
N GLY A 138 -1.50 -1.82 14.48
CA GLY A 138 -0.51 -2.76 13.96
C GLY A 138 -0.84 -3.37 12.61
N GLY A 139 -1.96 -3.03 11.98
CA GLY A 139 -2.37 -3.51 10.66
C GLY A 139 -2.28 -2.44 9.56
N TRP A 140 -2.20 -2.91 8.31
CA TRP A 140 -2.44 -2.05 7.16
C TRP A 140 -3.88 -1.57 7.15
N SER A 141 -4.08 -0.27 6.94
CA SER A 141 -5.40 0.35 7.05
C SER A 141 -5.89 0.98 5.75
N TRP A 142 -4.99 1.61 4.98
CA TRP A 142 -5.38 2.39 3.82
C TRP A 142 -4.28 2.48 2.78
N SER A 143 -4.68 2.65 1.51
CA SER A 143 -3.80 3.09 0.43
C SER A 143 -4.38 4.30 -0.26
N GLN A 144 -3.59 5.39 -0.32
CA GLN A 144 -3.97 6.67 -0.90
C GLN A 144 -3.12 6.97 -2.11
N LEU A 145 -3.73 7.19 -3.26
CA LEU A 145 -3.05 7.69 -4.44
C LEU A 145 -2.86 9.21 -4.33
N LEU A 146 -1.63 9.67 -4.41
CA LEU A 146 -1.29 11.08 -4.58
C LEU A 146 -0.93 11.32 -6.04
N THR A 147 -1.70 12.15 -6.73
CA THR A 147 -1.55 12.38 -8.17
C THR A 147 -1.72 13.85 -8.54
N ARG A 148 -1.05 14.30 -9.61
CA ARG A 148 -1.23 15.65 -10.16
C ARG A 148 -2.35 15.73 -11.18
N ASP A 149 -2.83 14.59 -11.67
CA ASP A 149 -3.95 14.47 -12.59
C ASP A 149 -4.96 13.44 -12.05
N LYS A 150 -5.73 13.90 -11.08
CA LYS A 150 -6.75 13.08 -10.42
C LYS A 150 -7.79 12.53 -11.40
N GLU A 151 -8.19 13.34 -12.37
CA GLU A 151 -9.22 12.94 -13.35
C GLU A 151 -8.72 11.79 -14.22
N ALA A 152 -7.49 11.88 -14.74
CA ALA A 152 -6.89 10.82 -15.54
C ALA A 152 -6.68 9.54 -14.72
N ALA A 153 -6.17 9.67 -13.48
CA ALA A 153 -5.99 8.54 -12.59
C ALA A 153 -7.32 7.83 -12.27
N VAL A 154 -8.34 8.60 -11.90
CA VAL A 154 -9.69 8.10 -11.62
C VAL A 154 -10.30 7.37 -12.83
N ALA A 155 -10.18 7.95 -14.03
CA ALA A 155 -10.67 7.32 -15.26
C ALA A 155 -9.96 5.99 -15.53
N PHE A 156 -8.63 5.95 -15.29
CA PHE A 156 -7.81 4.75 -15.45
C PHE A 156 -8.22 3.62 -14.48
N TYR A 157 -8.24 3.89 -13.17
CA TYR A 157 -8.59 2.86 -12.17
C TYR A 157 -10.03 2.38 -12.31
N ARG A 158 -10.95 3.25 -12.73
CA ARG A 158 -12.32 2.86 -13.09
C ARG A 158 -12.33 1.89 -14.27
N ALA A 159 -11.55 2.14 -15.31
CA ALA A 159 -11.50 1.28 -16.49
C ALA A 159 -10.83 -0.07 -16.22
N VAL A 160 -9.77 -0.09 -15.36
CA VAL A 160 -8.98 -1.29 -15.09
C VAL A 160 -9.64 -2.19 -14.04
N PHE A 161 -10.22 -1.60 -12.97
CA PHE A 161 -10.71 -2.34 -11.80
C PHE A 161 -12.20 -2.15 -11.54
N ASP A 162 -12.93 -1.54 -12.47
CA ASP A 162 -14.38 -1.27 -12.37
C ASP A 162 -14.75 -0.49 -11.08
N TRP A 163 -13.86 0.40 -10.63
CA TRP A 163 -14.08 1.15 -9.41
C TRP A 163 -15.31 2.05 -9.53
N ARG A 164 -16.22 1.89 -8.58
CA ARG A 164 -17.25 2.90 -8.31
C ARG A 164 -16.62 3.98 -7.47
N LEU A 165 -16.71 5.22 -7.91
CA LEU A 165 -16.02 6.35 -7.29
C LEU A 165 -17.04 7.34 -6.75
N SER A 166 -16.79 7.80 -5.53
CA SER A 166 -17.53 8.86 -4.87
C SER A 166 -16.58 10.01 -4.59
N GLU A 167 -16.94 11.23 -4.90
CA GLU A 167 -16.20 12.41 -4.48
C GLU A 167 -16.64 12.79 -3.07
N HIS A 168 -15.68 12.92 -2.15
CA HIS A 168 -16.01 13.36 -0.79
C HIS A 168 -16.37 14.86 -0.80
N PRO A 169 -17.53 15.25 -0.28
CA PRO A 169 -18.04 16.62 -0.44
C PRO A 169 -17.18 17.70 0.26
N ASP A 170 -16.47 17.34 1.33
CA ASP A 170 -15.77 18.31 2.16
C ASP A 170 -14.31 18.54 1.74
N TRP A 171 -13.65 17.55 1.16
CA TRP A 171 -12.22 17.64 0.78
C TRP A 171 -11.89 17.23 -0.65
N GLY A 172 -12.92 16.95 -1.47
CA GLY A 172 -12.75 16.72 -2.91
C GLY A 172 -11.89 15.50 -3.29
N GLU A 173 -11.74 14.57 -2.35
CA GLU A 173 -11.06 13.31 -2.64
C GLU A 173 -12.00 12.34 -3.33
N PHE A 174 -11.46 11.57 -4.29
CA PHE A 174 -12.19 10.43 -4.82
C PHE A 174 -11.92 9.20 -3.95
N LEU A 175 -13.02 8.57 -3.53
CA LEU A 175 -13.02 7.34 -2.78
C LEU A 175 -13.49 6.21 -3.68
N ALA A 176 -12.68 5.17 -3.80
CA ALA A 176 -13.10 3.93 -4.44
C ALA A 176 -13.98 3.16 -3.47
N LEU A 177 -15.12 2.67 -3.98
CA LEU A 177 -16.09 1.92 -3.21
C LEU A 177 -16.05 0.44 -3.60
N GLY A 178 -15.98 -0.46 -2.63
CA GLY A 178 -16.15 -1.89 -2.79
C GLY A 178 -17.61 -2.26 -3.11
N GLU A 179 -17.85 -3.55 -3.35
CA GLU A 179 -19.19 -4.06 -3.73
C GLU A 179 -20.26 -3.71 -2.68
N GLU A 180 -19.92 -3.78 -1.41
CA GLU A 180 -20.83 -3.45 -0.30
C GLU A 180 -20.96 -1.93 -0.03
N GLY A 181 -20.31 -1.09 -0.86
CA GLY A 181 -20.37 0.37 -0.75
C GLY A 181 -19.44 0.98 0.29
N GLY A 182 -18.60 0.17 0.97
CA GLY A 182 -17.55 0.68 1.85
C GLY A 182 -16.35 1.22 1.06
N GLU A 183 -15.67 2.20 1.63
CA GLU A 183 -14.46 2.80 1.05
C GLU A 183 -13.30 1.80 1.07
N ILE A 184 -12.54 1.71 -0.02
CA ILE A 184 -11.45 0.73 -0.17
C ILE A 184 -10.10 1.36 -0.51
N ALA A 185 -10.08 2.54 -1.09
CA ALA A 185 -8.91 3.34 -1.42
C ALA A 185 -9.31 4.78 -1.70
N GLY A 186 -8.34 5.68 -1.76
CA GLY A 186 -8.58 7.08 -2.11
C GLY A 186 -7.62 7.61 -3.17
N ALA A 187 -7.99 8.75 -3.78
CA ALA A 187 -7.14 9.51 -4.68
C ALA A 187 -7.25 11.01 -4.39
N THR A 188 -6.12 11.63 -4.11
CA THR A 188 -6.01 13.07 -3.81
C THR A 188 -5.26 13.78 -4.93
N GLN A 189 -5.85 14.89 -5.38
CA GLN A 189 -5.14 15.85 -6.23
C GLN A 189 -4.09 16.57 -5.39
N VAL A 190 -2.82 16.44 -5.77
CA VAL A 190 -1.73 17.22 -5.16
C VAL A 190 -1.32 18.37 -6.05
N GLY A 191 -0.96 19.49 -5.43
CA GLY A 191 -0.45 20.70 -6.08
C GLY A 191 1.02 20.96 -5.77
N ASP A 192 1.33 22.22 -5.51
CA ASP A 192 2.69 22.70 -5.23
C ASP A 192 3.24 22.30 -3.85
N GLU A 193 2.38 21.75 -2.97
CA GLU A 193 2.76 21.20 -1.66
C GLU A 193 3.61 19.92 -1.78
N LEU A 194 3.53 19.24 -2.93
CA LEU A 194 4.41 18.12 -3.25
C LEU A 194 5.49 18.60 -4.24
N PRO A 195 6.80 18.46 -3.91
CA PRO A 195 7.88 18.87 -4.79
C PRO A 195 7.72 18.30 -6.20
N PRO A 196 7.99 19.08 -7.28
CA PRO A 196 7.72 18.67 -8.65
C PRO A 196 8.49 17.42 -9.09
N GLU A 197 9.61 17.13 -8.45
CA GLU A 197 10.42 15.92 -8.66
C GLU A 197 9.80 14.64 -8.06
N VAL A 198 8.83 14.77 -7.15
CA VAL A 198 8.12 13.61 -6.58
C VAL A 198 7.01 13.21 -7.53
N PRO A 199 7.07 11.99 -8.12
CA PRO A 199 6.05 11.51 -9.03
C PRO A 199 4.74 11.20 -8.29
N ALA A 200 3.66 10.99 -9.05
CA ALA A 200 2.46 10.37 -8.51
C ALA A 200 2.80 9.00 -7.89
N HIS A 201 2.25 8.70 -6.73
CA HIS A 201 2.56 7.48 -6.01
C HIS A 201 1.44 7.07 -5.04
N TRP A 202 1.46 5.81 -4.64
CA TRP A 202 0.62 5.28 -3.59
C TRP A 202 1.28 5.46 -2.22
N VAL A 203 0.52 5.98 -1.26
CA VAL A 203 0.91 6.03 0.16
C VAL A 203 0.23 4.90 0.89
N VAL A 204 1.02 4.02 1.47
CA VAL A 204 0.54 2.95 2.35
C VAL A 204 0.43 3.49 3.77
N THR A 205 -0.72 3.28 4.41
CA THR A 205 -1.01 3.78 5.75
C THR A 205 -1.27 2.63 6.70
N PHE A 206 -0.58 2.62 7.84
CA PHE A 206 -0.78 1.66 8.92
C PHE A 206 -1.54 2.30 10.07
N MET A 207 -2.44 1.55 10.70
CA MET A 207 -3.11 1.99 11.90
C MET A 207 -2.23 1.73 13.13
N VAL A 208 -2.23 2.68 14.04
CA VAL A 208 -1.49 2.63 15.31
C VAL A 208 -2.37 3.12 16.45
N ASP A 209 -2.03 2.78 17.70
CA ASP A 209 -2.79 3.25 18.87
C ASP A 209 -2.65 4.76 19.07
N ASP A 210 -1.44 5.29 18.86
CA ASP A 210 -1.09 6.70 19.05
C ASP A 210 -0.07 7.11 17.97
N ALA A 211 -0.47 7.95 17.03
CA ALA A 211 0.36 8.36 15.90
C ALA A 211 1.53 9.27 16.35
N ASP A 212 1.34 10.13 17.37
CA ASP A 212 2.40 10.99 17.88
C ASP A 212 3.49 10.16 18.55
N ALA A 213 3.11 9.30 19.50
CA ALA A 213 4.05 8.41 20.18
C ALA A 213 4.74 7.43 19.22
N PHE A 214 4.03 6.98 18.18
CA PHE A 214 4.63 6.14 17.13
C PHE A 214 5.67 6.91 16.32
N SER A 215 5.34 8.14 15.91
CA SER A 215 6.28 9.00 15.17
C SER A 215 7.57 9.27 15.94
N ASP A 216 7.46 9.54 17.24
CA ASP A 216 8.63 9.74 18.11
C ASP A 216 9.52 8.49 18.16
N ARG A 217 8.93 7.31 18.41
CA ARG A 217 9.66 6.03 18.42
C ARG A 217 10.29 5.71 17.07
N ALA A 218 9.60 6.00 15.96
CA ALA A 218 10.14 5.77 14.62
C ALA A 218 11.39 6.62 14.38
N GLN A 219 11.40 7.88 14.83
CA GLN A 219 12.56 8.77 14.72
C GLN A 219 13.71 8.29 15.63
N GLU A 220 13.43 7.84 16.84
CA GLU A 220 14.43 7.24 17.76
C GLU A 220 15.06 5.98 17.16
N ALA A 221 14.29 5.18 16.39
CA ALA A 221 14.76 4.00 15.67
C ALA A 221 15.48 4.32 14.33
N GLY A 222 15.70 5.61 14.01
CA GLY A 222 16.44 6.03 12.81
C GLY A 222 15.59 6.37 11.61
N GLY A 223 14.26 6.36 11.72
CA GLY A 223 13.34 6.86 10.72
C GLY A 223 13.32 8.40 10.66
N THR A 224 12.61 8.95 9.72
CA THR A 224 12.48 10.40 9.52
C THR A 224 11.00 10.78 9.42
N ALA A 225 10.58 11.84 10.13
CA ALA A 225 9.27 12.44 9.92
C ALA A 225 9.29 13.28 8.63
N LEU A 226 8.50 12.88 7.64
CA LEU A 226 8.32 13.61 6.38
C LEU A 226 7.26 14.71 6.53
N ARG A 227 6.20 14.41 7.27
CA ARG A 227 5.18 15.37 7.72
C ARG A 227 4.90 15.14 9.20
N PRO A 228 4.74 16.20 10.00
CA PRO A 228 4.35 16.04 11.39
C PRO A 228 2.98 15.35 11.51
N VAL A 229 2.70 14.81 12.68
CA VAL A 229 1.38 14.27 12.98
C VAL A 229 0.39 15.41 13.16
N GLU A 230 -0.70 15.39 12.41
CA GLU A 230 -1.73 16.43 12.37
C GLU A 230 -3.13 15.82 12.54
N ASP A 231 -4.09 16.66 12.94
CA ASP A 231 -5.49 16.26 13.06
C ASP A 231 -6.10 16.04 11.68
N MET A 232 -6.84 14.96 11.52
CA MET A 232 -7.65 14.69 10.32
C MET A 232 -9.03 15.34 10.43
N VAL A 233 -9.56 15.83 9.31
CA VAL A 233 -10.91 16.42 9.25
C VAL A 233 -12.00 15.43 9.71
N MET A 234 -11.82 14.14 9.41
CA MET A 234 -12.74 13.08 9.81
C MET A 234 -12.55 12.60 11.26
N GLY A 235 -11.67 13.24 12.01
CA GLY A 235 -11.23 12.80 13.34
C GLY A 235 -10.05 11.85 13.26
N GLY A 236 -9.28 11.76 14.35
CA GLY A 236 -8.03 11.02 14.40
C GLY A 236 -6.83 11.85 13.98
N ARG A 237 -5.67 11.22 13.98
CA ARG A 237 -4.38 11.86 13.71
C ARG A 237 -3.60 11.08 12.66
N VAL A 238 -2.90 11.76 11.76
CA VAL A 238 -2.13 11.16 10.68
C VAL A 238 -0.77 11.85 10.55
N GLY A 239 0.29 11.06 10.30
CA GLY A 239 1.62 11.56 10.01
C GLY A 239 2.28 10.74 8.90
N SER A 240 3.28 11.32 8.25
CA SER A 240 4.08 10.62 7.22
C SER A 240 5.51 10.48 7.67
N LEU A 241 6.05 9.28 7.49
CA LEU A 241 7.37 8.87 7.93
C LEU A 241 8.14 8.25 6.75
N ALA A 242 9.46 8.20 6.89
CA ALA A 242 10.31 7.33 6.08
C ALA A 242 11.09 6.40 7.02
N ASP A 243 11.28 5.16 6.60
CA ASP A 243 12.16 4.22 7.28
C ASP A 243 13.66 4.60 7.09
N PRO A 244 14.61 3.95 7.79
CA PRO A 244 16.03 4.27 7.66
C PRO A 244 16.60 4.05 6.24
N GLN A 245 15.93 3.30 5.37
CA GLN A 245 16.31 3.09 3.97
C GLN A 245 15.66 4.11 3.03
N GLY A 246 14.70 4.90 3.52
CA GLY A 246 14.02 5.96 2.78
C GLY A 246 12.64 5.60 2.23
N ALA A 247 12.10 4.42 2.53
CA ALA A 247 10.74 4.08 2.11
C ALA A 247 9.71 4.86 2.92
N SER A 248 8.86 5.62 2.22
CA SER A 248 7.81 6.43 2.83
C SER A 248 6.57 5.61 3.16
N PHE A 249 5.95 5.90 4.30
CA PHE A 249 4.66 5.35 4.73
C PHE A 249 3.93 6.37 5.62
N ALA A 250 2.64 6.17 5.82
CA ALA A 250 1.87 6.95 6.77
C ALA A 250 1.41 6.09 7.95
N VAL A 251 1.15 6.78 9.05
CA VAL A 251 0.49 6.17 10.22
C VAL A 251 -0.73 7.00 10.58
N LEU A 252 -1.78 6.33 11.04
CA LEU A 252 -2.98 6.98 11.52
C LEU A 252 -3.44 6.37 12.84
N SER A 253 -4.05 7.19 13.69
CA SER A 253 -4.70 6.75 14.92
C SER A 253 -6.05 7.44 15.09
N PHE A 254 -6.98 6.75 15.74
CA PHE A 254 -8.28 7.30 16.11
C PHE A 254 -8.46 7.26 17.63
N ALA A 255 -9.02 8.33 18.20
CA ALA A 255 -9.26 8.41 19.65
C ALA A 255 -10.29 7.37 20.16
N THR A 256 -11.09 6.81 19.27
CA THR A 256 -12.07 5.75 19.56
C THR A 256 -12.02 4.72 18.42
N PRO A 257 -12.05 3.42 18.72
CA PRO A 257 -12.12 2.40 17.67
C PRO A 257 -13.30 2.66 16.72
N PHE A 258 -13.10 2.45 15.43
CA PHE A 258 -14.22 2.43 14.49
C PHE A 258 -15.20 1.32 14.90
N ASN A 259 -16.46 1.69 15.18
CA ASN A 259 -17.54 0.74 15.42
C ASN A 259 -18.21 0.33 14.11
#